data_15d3989dc2bce0ee4f2440957a83addb
#
_entry.id   15d3989dc2bce0ee4f2440957a83addb
#
_cell.length_a   1.000
_cell.length_b   1.000
_cell.length_c   1.000
_cell.angle_alpha   90.00
_cell.angle_beta   90.00
_cell.angle_gamma   90.00
#
_symmetry.space_group_name_H-M   'P 1'
#
loop_
_entity.id
_entity.type
_entity.pdbx_description
1 polymer ?
#
loop_
_entity_poly.entity_id
_entity_poly.type
_entity_poly.pdbx_seq_one_letter_code
_entity_poly.pdbx_strand_id
1 'polypeptide(L)'
;MRLDEVDKEITQGDLSQLERFADKLFAKVGIDVEFTKHFLDRVNDERNKKQITMSELTRLFKQEFKKWGKPIAQMGPDAEAVMKDLSTDINMPFVLKWDRDNKELDLVAKSVMRKPDFKTSNQEFPVESKDDEYEPHMMYKGTKND
;
A
#
# COMPACT_ATOMS: atom_id res chain seq x y z
N MET A 1 14.49 13.88 16.76
CA MET A 1 13.79 12.66 16.34
C MET A 1 14.38 11.44 17.03
N ARG A 2 13.57 10.55 17.42
CA ARG A 2 14.07 9.36 18.07
C ARG A 2 14.22 8.24 17.08
N LEU A 3 15.37 7.59 17.12
CA LEU A 3 15.66 6.51 16.19
C LEU A 3 14.77 5.29 16.39
N ASP A 4 14.36 5.06 17.63
CA ASP A 4 13.52 3.90 17.92
C ASP A 4 12.15 4.00 17.29
N GLU A 5 11.66 5.21 16.98
CA GLU A 5 10.39 5.36 16.27
C GLU A 5 10.52 4.94 14.81
N VAL A 6 11.68 5.22 14.22
CA VAL A 6 11.92 4.88 12.83
C VAL A 6 12.12 3.38 12.67
N ASP A 7 12.78 2.77 13.66
CA ASP A 7 13.12 1.35 13.61
C ASP A 7 12.09 0.46 14.27
N LYS A 8 11.01 1.04 14.72
CA LYS A 8 9.99 0.31 15.45
C LYS A 8 9.26 -0.70 14.57
N GLU A 9 9.14 -1.92 15.07
CA GLU A 9 8.39 -2.96 14.38
C GLU A 9 6.90 -2.60 14.33
N ILE A 10 6.26 -3.06 13.28
CA ILE A 10 4.83 -2.87 13.11
C ILE A 10 4.10 -3.92 13.93
N THR A 11 3.15 -3.46 14.74
CA THR A 11 2.35 -4.34 15.59
C THR A 11 1.06 -4.72 14.89
N GLN A 12 0.35 -5.70 15.45
CA GLN A 12 -0.97 -6.06 14.95
C GLN A 12 -1.94 -4.87 15.03
N GLY A 13 -1.82 -4.07 16.09
CA GLY A 13 -2.64 -2.87 16.21
C GLY A 13 -2.36 -1.85 15.13
N ASP A 14 -1.07 -1.68 14.82
CA ASP A 14 -0.67 -0.80 13.71
C ASP A 14 -1.25 -1.29 12.40
N LEU A 15 -1.19 -2.59 12.17
CA LEU A 15 -1.69 -3.18 10.93
C LEU A 15 -3.20 -2.99 10.81
N SER A 16 -3.92 -3.11 11.93
CA SER A 16 -5.37 -2.88 11.93
C SER A 16 -5.69 -1.43 11.58
N GLN A 17 -4.90 -0.48 12.05
CA GLN A 17 -5.09 0.91 11.70
C GLN A 17 -4.82 1.15 10.22
N LEU A 18 -3.79 0.52 9.70
CA LEU A 18 -3.45 0.64 8.29
C LEU A 18 -4.58 0.07 7.43
N GLU A 19 -5.14 -1.05 7.86
CA GLU A 19 -6.23 -1.68 7.15
C GLU A 19 -7.44 -0.74 7.07
N ARG A 20 -7.81 -0.13 8.18
CA ARG A 20 -8.93 0.81 8.20
C ARG A 20 -8.68 2.01 7.28
N PHE A 21 -7.45 2.51 7.28
CA PHE A 21 -7.08 3.63 6.41
C PHE A 21 -7.21 3.24 4.94
N ALA A 22 -6.65 2.09 4.59
CA ALA A 22 -6.68 1.62 3.20
C ALA A 22 -8.11 1.30 2.75
N ASP A 23 -8.92 0.71 3.65
CA ASP A 23 -10.32 0.43 3.36
C ASP A 23 -11.07 1.70 3.00
N LYS A 24 -10.86 2.76 3.76
CA LYS A 24 -11.54 4.03 3.50
C LYS A 24 -11.20 4.58 2.13
N LEU A 25 -9.93 4.48 1.75
CA LEU A 25 -9.51 4.96 0.44
C LEU A 25 -10.14 4.14 -0.68
N PHE A 26 -9.96 2.83 -0.60
CA PHE A 26 -10.34 1.96 -1.71
C PHE A 26 -11.84 1.69 -1.77
N ALA A 27 -12.58 1.95 -0.68
CA ALA A 27 -14.04 1.87 -0.72
C ALA A 27 -14.62 2.77 -1.80
N LYS A 28 -13.93 3.85 -2.13
CA LYS A 28 -14.39 4.78 -3.17
C LYS A 28 -14.43 4.13 -4.55
N VAL A 29 -13.72 3.03 -4.74
CA VAL A 29 -13.76 2.30 -6.00
C VAL A 29 -14.29 0.87 -5.79
N GLY A 30 -14.99 0.62 -4.68
CA GLY A 30 -15.67 -0.64 -4.42
C GLY A 30 -14.75 -1.77 -3.98
N ILE A 31 -13.62 -1.44 -3.37
CA ILE A 31 -12.65 -2.43 -2.95
C ILE A 31 -12.47 -2.38 -1.43
N ASP A 32 -12.45 -3.58 -0.81
CA ASP A 32 -12.13 -3.76 0.59
C ASP A 32 -10.69 -4.28 0.68
N VAL A 33 -9.90 -3.74 1.60
CA VAL A 33 -8.48 -4.12 1.72
C VAL A 33 -8.30 -5.05 2.91
N GLU A 34 -7.57 -6.14 2.70
CA GLU A 34 -7.27 -7.12 3.74
C GLU A 34 -5.81 -7.51 3.68
N PHE A 35 -5.27 -7.95 4.81
CA PHE A 35 -3.90 -8.44 4.88
C PHE A 35 -3.92 -9.92 5.26
N THR A 36 -3.04 -10.70 4.64
CA THR A 36 -2.90 -12.11 5.03
C THR A 36 -2.27 -12.19 6.42
N LYS A 37 -2.42 -13.33 7.08
CA LYS A 37 -1.81 -13.51 8.39
C LYS A 37 -0.28 -13.50 8.35
N HIS A 38 0.31 -13.72 7.19
CA HIS A 38 1.76 -13.67 7.05
C HIS A 38 2.30 -12.26 6.82
N PHE A 39 1.41 -11.33 6.53
CA PHE A 39 1.84 -9.96 6.19
C PHE A 39 2.65 -9.33 7.32
N LEU A 40 2.20 -9.50 8.55
CA LEU A 40 2.89 -8.89 9.69
C LEU A 40 4.33 -9.40 9.81
N ASP A 41 4.50 -10.71 9.65
CA ASP A 41 5.84 -11.31 9.70
C ASP A 41 6.72 -10.76 8.58
N ARG A 42 6.14 -10.58 7.40
CA ARG A 42 6.92 -10.13 6.25
C ARG A 42 7.34 -8.67 6.38
N VAL A 43 6.46 -7.84 6.90
CA VAL A 43 6.77 -6.41 7.04
C VAL A 43 7.89 -6.20 8.05
N ASN A 44 8.00 -7.10 9.04
CA ASN A 44 9.02 -7.01 10.09
C ASN A 44 10.22 -7.91 9.83
N ASP A 45 10.28 -8.54 8.68
CA ASP A 45 11.35 -9.48 8.34
C ASP A 45 12.68 -8.73 8.21
N GLU A 46 13.71 -9.26 8.86
CA GLU A 46 15.03 -8.62 8.82
C GLU A 46 15.66 -8.62 7.43
N ARG A 47 15.16 -9.44 6.51
CA ARG A 47 15.63 -9.42 5.13
C ARG A 47 15.31 -8.11 4.43
N ASN A 48 14.40 -7.32 4.99
CA ASN A 48 14.12 -5.98 4.46
C ASN A 48 15.28 -5.02 4.73
N LYS A 49 16.18 -5.40 5.62
CA LYS A 49 17.38 -4.66 6.02
C LYS A 49 17.07 -3.38 6.79
N LYS A 50 16.17 -2.59 6.29
CA LYS A 50 15.69 -1.40 6.97
C LYS A 50 14.23 -1.60 7.28
N GLN A 51 13.83 -1.32 8.51
CA GLN A 51 12.45 -1.52 8.94
C GLN A 51 11.48 -0.75 8.04
N ILE A 52 10.46 -1.44 7.57
CA ILE A 52 9.37 -0.81 6.84
C ILE A 52 8.49 -0.12 7.88
N THR A 53 8.16 1.16 7.64
CA THR A 53 7.46 1.97 8.63
C THR A 53 6.00 2.19 8.24
N MET A 54 5.19 2.53 9.26
CA MET A 54 3.78 2.87 9.03
C MET A 54 3.65 4.07 8.09
N SER A 55 4.53 5.05 8.20
CA SER A 55 4.52 6.20 7.29
C SER A 55 4.70 5.77 5.85
N GLU A 56 5.63 4.87 5.61
CA GLU A 56 5.89 4.39 4.26
C GLU A 56 4.70 3.65 3.69
N LEU A 57 4.08 2.80 4.51
CA LEU A 57 2.92 2.03 4.05
C LEU A 57 1.71 2.91 3.82
N THR A 58 1.49 3.88 4.69
CA THR A 58 0.38 4.81 4.55
C THR A 58 0.51 5.60 3.25
N ARG A 59 1.72 6.11 2.98
CA ARG A 59 1.96 6.84 1.74
C ARG A 59 1.81 5.96 0.51
N LEU A 60 2.25 4.71 0.62
CA LEU A 60 2.11 3.78 -0.49
C LEU A 60 0.64 3.61 -0.87
N PHE A 61 -0.22 3.31 0.11
CA PHE A 61 -1.65 3.15 -0.18
C PHE A 61 -2.26 4.43 -0.74
N LYS A 62 -1.89 5.56 -0.17
CA LYS A 62 -2.42 6.84 -0.62
C LYS A 62 -2.06 7.12 -2.08
N GLN A 63 -0.79 6.94 -2.42
CA GLN A 63 -0.32 7.18 -3.76
C GLN A 63 -0.88 6.17 -4.75
N GLU A 64 -0.96 4.91 -4.34
CA GLU A 64 -1.54 3.87 -5.19
C GLU A 64 -2.99 4.18 -5.51
N PHE A 65 -3.76 4.58 -4.51
CA PHE A 65 -5.15 4.92 -4.75
C PHE A 65 -5.28 6.10 -5.70
N LYS A 66 -4.50 7.15 -5.46
CA LYS A 66 -4.57 8.36 -6.29
C LYS A 66 -4.25 8.07 -7.75
N LYS A 67 -3.21 7.29 -7.98
CA LYS A 67 -2.73 7.06 -9.34
C LYS A 67 -3.39 5.86 -10.01
N TRP A 68 -3.63 4.80 -9.26
CA TRP A 68 -4.00 3.52 -9.84
C TRP A 68 -5.32 2.94 -9.30
N GLY A 69 -6.04 3.67 -8.44
CA GLY A 69 -7.26 3.15 -7.83
C GLY A 69 -8.24 2.57 -8.84
N LYS A 70 -8.54 3.35 -9.88
CA LYS A 70 -9.49 2.90 -10.90
C LYS A 70 -8.96 1.74 -11.73
N PRO A 71 -7.73 1.81 -12.27
CA PRO A 71 -7.16 0.67 -12.99
C PRO A 71 -7.15 -0.62 -12.17
N ILE A 72 -6.81 -0.52 -10.88
CA ILE A 72 -6.81 -1.70 -10.02
C ILE A 72 -8.22 -2.28 -9.91
N ALA A 73 -9.21 -1.43 -9.69
CA ALA A 73 -10.61 -1.89 -9.57
C ALA A 73 -11.09 -2.54 -10.86
N GLN A 74 -10.55 -2.14 -11.99
CA GLN A 74 -10.98 -2.66 -13.28
C GLN A 74 -10.32 -3.98 -13.65
N MET A 75 -9.32 -4.44 -12.90
CA MET A 75 -8.66 -5.70 -13.19
C MET A 75 -9.58 -6.90 -13.02
N GLY A 76 -10.50 -6.82 -12.06
CA GLY A 76 -11.46 -7.89 -11.84
C GLY A 76 -10.94 -8.99 -10.93
N PRO A 77 -11.82 -9.96 -10.63
CA PRO A 77 -11.49 -11.05 -9.68
C PRO A 77 -10.33 -11.91 -10.18
N ASP A 78 -9.57 -12.41 -9.22
CA ASP A 78 -8.44 -13.32 -9.41
C ASP A 78 -7.22 -12.69 -10.06
N ALA A 79 -7.26 -11.39 -10.32
CA ALA A 79 -6.09 -10.70 -10.86
C ALA A 79 -5.02 -10.57 -9.77
N GLU A 80 -3.76 -10.75 -10.17
CA GLU A 80 -2.62 -10.60 -9.28
C GLU A 80 -1.75 -9.46 -9.78
N ALA A 81 -1.26 -8.65 -8.85
CA ALA A 81 -0.46 -7.49 -9.20
C ALA A 81 0.42 -7.09 -8.03
N VAL A 82 1.22 -6.06 -8.25
CA VAL A 82 2.16 -5.58 -7.23
C VAL A 82 2.07 -4.07 -7.14
N MET A 83 1.83 -3.56 -5.93
CA MET A 83 2.02 -2.14 -5.65
C MET A 83 3.51 -1.92 -5.42
N LYS A 84 4.06 -0.86 -6.02
CA LYS A 84 5.49 -0.67 -6.01
C LYS A 84 5.84 0.79 -5.74
N ASP A 85 6.68 1.03 -4.74
CA ASP A 85 7.13 2.38 -4.42
C ASP A 85 8.58 2.50 -4.83
N LEU A 86 8.83 3.25 -5.88
CA LEU A 86 10.17 3.39 -6.43
C LEU A 86 11.11 4.20 -5.53
N SER A 87 10.55 5.03 -4.65
CA SER A 87 11.41 5.83 -3.77
C SER A 87 11.88 5.08 -2.52
N THR A 88 11.16 4.04 -2.10
CA THR A 88 11.51 3.29 -0.90
C THR A 88 11.87 1.84 -1.18
N ASP A 89 11.72 1.41 -2.44
CA ASP A 89 11.94 0.03 -2.87
C ASP A 89 10.98 -0.96 -2.24
N ILE A 90 9.83 -0.48 -1.75
CA ILE A 90 8.82 -1.34 -1.16
C ILE A 90 7.94 -1.92 -2.25
N ASN A 91 7.69 -3.22 -2.16
CA ASN A 91 6.84 -3.95 -3.09
C ASN A 91 5.78 -4.70 -2.29
N MET A 92 4.54 -4.60 -2.73
CA MET A 92 3.43 -5.24 -2.02
C MET A 92 2.59 -6.04 -3.01
N PRO A 93 2.86 -7.34 -3.15
CA PRO A 93 2.03 -8.20 -3.99
C PRO A 93 0.64 -8.36 -3.42
N PHE A 94 -0.35 -8.37 -4.29
CA PHE A 94 -1.74 -8.56 -3.87
C PHE A 94 -2.51 -9.35 -4.91
N VAL A 95 -3.67 -9.85 -4.49
CA VAL A 95 -4.61 -10.52 -5.37
C VAL A 95 -5.99 -9.96 -5.10
N LEU A 96 -6.81 -9.85 -6.13
CA LEU A 96 -8.19 -9.42 -5.99
C LEU A 96 -9.09 -10.66 -5.91
N LYS A 97 -9.97 -10.68 -4.91
CA LYS A 97 -10.91 -11.77 -4.69
C LYS A 97 -12.32 -11.22 -4.65
N TRP A 98 -13.25 -11.95 -5.25
CA TRP A 98 -14.65 -11.54 -5.20
C TRP A 98 -15.30 -12.06 -3.93
N ASP A 99 -15.83 -11.14 -3.13
CA ASP A 99 -16.58 -11.48 -1.91
C ASP A 99 -18.06 -11.55 -2.26
N ARG A 100 -18.58 -12.76 -2.34
CA ARG A 100 -19.97 -12.98 -2.73
C ARG A 100 -20.96 -12.44 -1.70
N ASP A 101 -20.61 -12.53 -0.43
CA ASP A 101 -21.52 -12.13 0.64
C ASP A 101 -21.71 -10.63 0.67
N ASN A 102 -20.63 -9.88 0.50
CA ASN A 102 -20.69 -8.42 0.51
C ASN A 102 -20.75 -7.80 -0.87
N LYS A 103 -20.64 -8.64 -1.90
CA LYS A 103 -20.70 -8.21 -3.30
C LYS A 103 -19.70 -7.11 -3.61
N GLU A 104 -18.44 -7.37 -3.24
CA GLU A 104 -17.37 -6.42 -3.47
C GLU A 104 -16.09 -7.16 -3.77
N LEU A 105 -15.11 -6.43 -4.30
CA LEU A 105 -13.78 -6.98 -4.51
C LEU A 105 -12.95 -6.77 -3.25
N ASP A 106 -12.26 -7.83 -2.83
CA ASP A 106 -11.31 -7.73 -1.74
C ASP A 106 -9.90 -7.66 -2.35
N LEU A 107 -9.15 -6.65 -1.95
CA LEU A 107 -7.73 -6.56 -2.29
C LEU A 107 -6.97 -7.19 -1.13
N VAL A 108 -6.41 -8.36 -1.38
CA VAL A 108 -5.71 -9.12 -0.33
C VAL A 108 -4.22 -8.92 -0.51
N ALA A 109 -3.61 -8.13 0.38
CA ALA A 109 -2.17 -7.90 0.37
C ALA A 109 -1.50 -9.15 0.91
N LYS A 110 -0.77 -9.86 0.04
CA LYS A 110 -0.22 -11.16 0.36
C LYS A 110 1.09 -11.07 1.12
N SER A 111 1.87 -10.04 0.82
CA SER A 111 3.20 -9.91 1.39
C SER A 111 3.69 -8.48 1.16
N VAL A 112 4.84 -8.17 1.72
CA VAL A 112 5.49 -6.89 1.50
C VAL A 112 6.98 -7.10 1.71
N MET A 113 7.81 -6.43 0.89
CA MET A 113 9.25 -6.52 1.04
C MET A 113 9.92 -5.26 0.50
N ARG A 114 11.03 -4.89 1.14
CA ARG A 114 11.86 -3.81 0.63
C ARG A 114 12.97 -4.47 -0.20
N LYS A 115 12.83 -4.36 -1.52
CA LYS A 115 13.77 -5.02 -2.42
C LYS A 115 13.91 -4.18 -3.69
N PRO A 116 15.09 -3.56 -3.92
CA PRO A 116 15.24 -2.65 -5.07
C PRO A 116 15.17 -3.31 -6.43
N ASP A 117 15.53 -4.57 -6.52
CA ASP A 117 15.54 -5.27 -7.81
C ASP A 117 14.45 -6.33 -7.90
N PHE A 118 13.32 -6.07 -7.23
CA PHE A 118 12.18 -6.98 -7.24
C PHE A 118 11.64 -7.16 -8.67
N LYS A 119 11.46 -8.41 -9.07
CA LYS A 119 10.95 -8.74 -10.39
C LYS A 119 9.74 -9.63 -10.29
N THR A 120 8.80 -9.43 -11.21
CA THR A 120 7.58 -10.21 -11.24
C THR A 120 7.06 -10.23 -12.69
N SER A 121 6.32 -11.28 -13.03
CA SER A 121 5.61 -11.33 -14.30
C SER A 121 4.22 -10.73 -14.20
N ASN A 122 3.78 -10.38 -12.97
CA ASN A 122 2.47 -9.79 -12.75
C ASN A 122 2.51 -8.30 -13.05
N GLN A 123 1.32 -7.72 -13.22
CA GLN A 123 1.18 -6.29 -13.46
C GLN A 123 1.77 -5.51 -12.28
N GLU A 124 2.53 -4.47 -12.56
CA GLU A 124 3.08 -3.59 -11.53
C GLU A 124 2.38 -2.24 -11.58
N PHE A 125 2.17 -1.66 -10.40
CA PHE A 125 1.59 -0.32 -10.28
C PHE A 125 2.59 0.57 -9.53
N PRO A 126 3.55 1.15 -10.25
CA PRO A 126 4.61 1.92 -9.60
C PRO A 126 4.17 3.32 -9.22
N VAL A 127 4.60 3.75 -8.05
CA VAL A 127 4.44 5.12 -7.57
C VAL A 127 5.76 5.59 -7.00
N GLU A 128 5.85 6.89 -6.73
CA GLU A 128 6.98 7.47 -6.04
C GLU A 128 6.43 8.27 -4.88
N SER A 129 6.40 7.65 -3.72
CA SER A 129 5.79 8.29 -2.54
C SER A 129 6.46 9.61 -2.18
N LYS A 130 7.72 9.76 -2.57
CA LYS A 130 8.46 10.99 -2.36
C LYS A 130 7.80 12.19 -3.02
N ASP A 131 7.14 11.98 -4.17
CA ASP A 131 6.47 13.06 -4.88
C ASP A 131 5.32 13.64 -4.09
N ASP A 132 4.66 12.79 -3.29
CA ASP A 132 3.54 13.22 -2.46
C ASP A 132 3.97 14.30 -1.45
N GLU A 133 5.20 14.24 -1.02
CA GLU A 133 5.71 15.17 -0.01
C GLU A 133 5.89 16.58 -0.54
N TYR A 134 5.98 16.73 -1.84
CA TYR A 134 6.19 18.03 -2.45
C TYR A 134 4.93 18.68 -2.96
N GLU A 135 3.81 18.02 -2.83
CA GLU A 135 2.53 18.62 -3.16
C GLU A 135 2.08 19.43 -1.96
N PRO A 136 2.02 20.63 -2.04
CA PRO A 136 1.63 21.41 -0.87
C PRO A 136 0.14 21.57 -0.73
N HIS A 137 0.67 21.34 -0.85
CA HIS A 137 0.07 21.53 -0.54
C HIS A 137 -0.45 22.14 -0.79
N MET A 138 -0.47 22.00 -1.34
CA MET A 138 -0.60 22.19 -1.80
C MET A 138 -0.85 22.65 -1.60
N MET A 139 -0.86 22.87 -1.74
CA MET A 139 -0.90 22.98 -1.81
C MET A 139 -1.29 23.52 -1.58
N TYR A 140 -1.56 23.96 -1.67
CA TYR A 140 -1.84 24.07 -1.71
C TYR A 140 -2.27 24.46 -1.77
N LYS A 141 -2.66 24.69 -1.87
CA LYS A 141 -2.97 24.66 -2.28
C LYS A 141 -3.49 24.71 -2.43
N GLY A 142 -3.76 25.07 -2.38
CA GLY A 142 -4.10 24.89 -2.83
C GLY A 142 -4.45 25.16 -3.25
N THR A 143 -4.53 25.50 -3.34
CA THR A 143 -4.64 25.46 -3.93
C THR A 143 -4.92 25.57 -4.42
N LYS A 144 -5.07 25.94 -4.49
CA LYS A 144 -5.19 25.76 -5.15
C LYS A 144 -5.57 25.61 -5.53
N ASN A 145 -5.66 26.04 -5.56
CA ASN A 145 -5.86 25.58 -6.02
C ASN A 145 -6.13 25.29 -6.35
N ASP A 146 -6.16 25.82 -6.36
CA ASP A 146 -6.16 25.27 -6.74
C ASP A 146 -6.38 24.93 -6.97
#